data_2a6fa2ed52ff93fcc4a138afd89aebc3
#
_entry.id   2a6fa2ed52ff93fcc4a138afd89aebc3
#
_cell.length_a   1.000
_cell.length_b   1.000
_cell.length_c   1.000
_cell.angle_alpha   90.00
_cell.angle_beta   90.00
_cell.angle_gamma   90.00
#
_symmetry.space_group_name_H-M   'P 1'
#
loop_
_entity.id
_entity.type
_entity.pdbx_description
1 polymer ?
#
loop_
_entity_poly.entity_id
_entity_poly.type
_entity_poly.pdbx_seq_one_letter_code
_entity_poly.pdbx_strand_id
1 'polypeptide(L)'
;MGGIKFENALYYDGESVRRGNFSIYNGKITFEDVPLDRVINAEGYVFIPGLINAHHHTYSSLARGVPFQRKLRNFYENLAYFWWRWDASLDEESVYYSALFGAMESLKKGVTLIFDHHASFSFIDGSLSVLKKGFSLAGVRSVVCFEVSDRMGLKIAKKTVEENLRFIKSEEDEMIKGAVGMHAAFTIGSKTMEDLKTVVLETGRPIHIHVAEDRFDRDYNLSVFGKTPLQRLDENGILSGALLAHVIWVDENDMELIKKHRAFVLHNPESNMNNSVGYFKIIDMVNREINILLGTDGFSHSILTQARSAVLNATSRGYNGWDIFQRSLMEKNYELASSFFNAKFGKIAEGYVADVAGFRYVPPTPLYKDNLFAHLFFGFAEKEADFVIVDGNLVIEHGKFVMLDEDEIRTKAREAARKLWDRFENNEMQFRLPNEL
;
A
#
# COMPACT_ATOMS: atom_id res chain seq x y z
N MET A 1 3.46 25.96 -16.31
CA MET A 1 2.09 25.56 -16.66
C MET A 1 1.16 26.43 -15.82
N GLY A 2 0.03 26.90 -16.39
CA GLY A 2 -0.99 27.58 -15.59
C GLY A 2 -1.75 26.59 -14.70
N GLY A 3 -2.52 27.13 -13.77
CA GLY A 3 -3.26 26.33 -12.81
C GLY A 3 -4.55 25.74 -13.35
N ILE A 4 -5.12 24.80 -12.61
CA ILE A 4 -6.46 24.26 -12.82
C ILE A 4 -7.36 24.75 -11.68
N LYS A 5 -8.51 25.36 -12.01
CA LYS A 5 -9.51 25.77 -11.03
C LYS A 5 -10.72 24.87 -11.10
N PHE A 6 -11.18 24.40 -9.95
CA PHE A 6 -12.44 23.69 -9.77
C PHE A 6 -13.47 24.65 -9.17
N GLU A 7 -14.56 24.90 -9.88
CA GLU A 7 -15.64 25.79 -9.44
C GLU A 7 -16.87 25.00 -9.01
N ASN A 8 -17.62 25.53 -8.04
CA ASN A 8 -18.83 24.93 -7.50
C ASN A 8 -18.63 23.54 -6.85
N ALA A 9 -17.40 23.19 -6.47
CA ALA A 9 -17.06 21.92 -5.87
C ALA A 9 -17.65 21.77 -4.46
N LEU A 10 -18.03 20.55 -4.08
CA LEU A 10 -18.16 20.15 -2.69
C LEU A 10 -16.84 19.48 -2.30
N TYR A 11 -16.12 19.96 -1.27
CA TYR A 11 -14.82 19.40 -0.93
C TYR A 11 -14.55 19.38 0.57
N TYR A 12 -13.71 18.42 1.00
CA TYR A 12 -13.25 18.28 2.37
C TYR A 12 -11.90 18.99 2.55
N ASP A 13 -11.87 20.03 3.39
CA ASP A 13 -10.66 20.82 3.64
C ASP A 13 -9.79 20.30 4.81
N GLY A 14 -10.18 19.16 5.40
CA GLY A 14 -9.56 18.59 6.59
C GLY A 14 -10.27 18.93 7.91
N GLU A 15 -11.12 19.98 7.90
CA GLU A 15 -11.86 20.46 9.07
C GLU A 15 -13.37 20.52 8.84
N SER A 16 -13.78 20.72 7.60
CA SER A 16 -15.19 20.85 7.23
C SER A 16 -15.41 20.38 5.78
N VAL A 17 -16.68 20.13 5.44
CA VAL A 17 -17.10 19.98 4.04
C VAL A 17 -17.59 21.34 3.57
N ARG A 18 -16.97 21.87 2.54
CA ARG A 18 -17.26 23.20 1.98
C ARG A 18 -17.82 23.11 0.57
N ARG A 19 -18.67 24.06 0.21
CA ARG A 19 -19.02 24.36 -1.17
C ARG A 19 -18.29 25.59 -1.60
N GLY A 20 -17.54 25.49 -2.69
CA GLY A 20 -16.76 26.65 -3.19
C GLY A 20 -15.80 26.26 -4.31
N ASN A 21 -14.81 27.09 -4.48
CA ASN A 21 -13.78 26.93 -5.49
C ASN A 21 -12.44 26.64 -4.82
N PHE A 22 -11.60 25.86 -5.49
CA PHE A 22 -10.18 25.72 -5.16
C PHE A 22 -9.37 25.63 -6.45
N SER A 23 -8.13 26.04 -6.40
CA SER A 23 -7.21 25.97 -7.52
C SER A 23 -6.03 25.04 -7.21
N ILE A 24 -5.42 24.54 -8.26
CA ILE A 24 -4.19 23.75 -8.20
C ILE A 24 -3.14 24.51 -9.03
N TYR A 25 -2.02 24.83 -8.40
CA TYR A 25 -0.93 25.52 -9.04
C TYR A 25 0.42 25.03 -8.51
N ASN A 26 1.37 24.73 -9.42
CA ASN A 26 2.69 24.22 -9.07
C ASN A 26 2.64 23.01 -8.10
N GLY A 27 1.78 22.04 -8.36
CA GLY A 27 1.64 20.82 -7.54
C GLY A 27 0.96 21.02 -6.17
N LYS A 28 0.45 22.22 -5.88
CA LYS A 28 -0.17 22.57 -4.59
C LYS A 28 -1.61 23.05 -4.76
N ILE A 29 -2.38 22.85 -3.69
CA ILE A 29 -3.69 23.48 -3.54
C ILE A 29 -3.49 24.96 -3.20
N THR A 30 -4.26 25.85 -3.83
CA THR A 30 -4.28 27.28 -3.51
C THR A 30 -5.67 27.88 -3.66
N PHE A 31 -5.94 28.93 -2.86
CA PHE A 31 -7.15 29.75 -2.94
C PHE A 31 -6.82 31.18 -3.41
N GLU A 32 -5.56 31.44 -3.71
CA GLU A 32 -5.10 32.72 -4.28
C GLU A 32 -5.40 32.77 -5.78
N ASP A 33 -5.41 34.01 -6.31
CA ASP A 33 -5.49 34.23 -7.75
C ASP A 33 -4.17 33.84 -8.42
N VAL A 34 -4.24 32.88 -9.30
CA VAL A 34 -3.09 32.33 -10.05
C VAL A 34 -3.40 32.29 -11.54
N PRO A 35 -2.39 32.34 -12.42
CA PRO A 35 -2.60 32.10 -13.84
C PRO A 35 -3.24 30.73 -14.08
N LEU A 36 -4.37 30.70 -14.80
CA LEU A 36 -5.14 29.50 -15.05
C LEU A 36 -5.03 29.06 -16.52
N ASP A 37 -4.75 27.80 -16.75
CA ASP A 37 -4.90 27.15 -18.07
C ASP A 37 -6.31 26.57 -18.25
N ARG A 38 -6.95 26.18 -17.14
CA ARG A 38 -8.26 25.49 -17.19
C ARG A 38 -9.16 25.89 -16.02
N VAL A 39 -10.46 25.95 -16.32
CA VAL A 39 -11.52 26.06 -15.30
C VAL A 39 -12.50 24.91 -15.52
N ILE A 40 -12.79 24.14 -14.48
CA ILE A 40 -13.67 22.98 -14.50
C ILE A 40 -14.86 23.26 -13.60
N ASN A 41 -16.08 23.18 -14.14
CA ASN A 41 -17.27 23.19 -13.30
C ASN A 41 -17.42 21.83 -12.60
N ALA A 42 -17.30 21.86 -11.28
CA ALA A 42 -17.31 20.69 -10.41
C ALA A 42 -18.65 20.51 -9.67
N GLU A 43 -19.72 21.10 -10.17
CA GLU A 43 -21.06 20.90 -9.60
C GLU A 43 -21.49 19.43 -9.69
N GLY A 44 -21.97 18.88 -8.59
CA GLY A 44 -22.37 17.46 -8.49
C GLY A 44 -21.22 16.50 -8.16
N TYR A 45 -20.03 17.03 -7.91
CA TYR A 45 -18.88 16.25 -7.46
C TYR A 45 -18.49 16.56 -6.02
N VAL A 46 -18.02 15.54 -5.32
CA VAL A 46 -17.41 15.66 -3.99
C VAL A 46 -15.93 15.34 -4.12
N PHE A 47 -15.09 16.26 -3.70
CA PHE A 47 -13.64 16.10 -3.67
C PHE A 47 -13.14 15.82 -2.27
N ILE A 48 -12.25 14.84 -2.16
CA ILE A 48 -11.52 14.51 -0.95
C ILE A 48 -10.02 14.49 -1.27
N PRO A 49 -9.13 14.62 -0.28
CA PRO A 49 -7.72 14.33 -0.48
C PRO A 49 -7.54 12.96 -1.11
N GLY A 50 -6.59 12.83 -2.01
CA GLY A 50 -6.27 11.56 -2.66
C GLY A 50 -5.99 10.47 -1.62
N LEU A 51 -6.59 9.31 -1.78
CA LEU A 51 -6.51 8.22 -0.82
C LEU A 51 -5.12 7.57 -0.85
N ILE A 52 -4.68 7.05 0.29
CA ILE A 52 -3.37 6.41 0.46
C ILE A 52 -3.56 4.95 0.82
N ASN A 53 -2.91 4.07 0.08
CA ASN A 53 -2.83 2.65 0.37
C ASN A 53 -1.51 2.36 1.08
N ALA A 54 -1.55 2.09 2.39
CA ALA A 54 -0.35 1.95 3.21
C ALA A 54 0.39 0.60 3.06
N HIS A 55 -0.22 -0.39 2.40
CA HIS A 55 0.40 -1.68 2.10
C HIS A 55 -0.29 -2.35 0.91
N HIS A 56 0.46 -2.63 -0.13
CA HIS A 56 -0.04 -3.25 -1.35
C HIS A 56 1.03 -4.14 -2.01
N HIS A 57 0.56 -5.07 -2.84
CA HIS A 57 1.38 -5.92 -3.69
C HIS A 57 0.90 -5.81 -5.14
N THR A 58 1.39 -4.82 -5.87
CA THR A 58 0.98 -4.66 -7.28
C THR A 58 1.36 -5.86 -8.15
N TYR A 59 2.42 -6.60 -7.82
CA TYR A 59 2.82 -7.80 -8.54
C TYR A 59 1.75 -8.91 -8.55
N SER A 60 0.79 -8.87 -7.62
CA SER A 60 -0.34 -9.78 -7.55
C SER A 60 -1.49 -9.44 -8.53
N SER A 61 -1.46 -8.26 -9.15
CA SER A 61 -2.57 -7.76 -9.99
C SER A 61 -2.90 -8.70 -11.15
N LEU A 62 -1.90 -9.39 -11.70
CA LEU A 62 -2.07 -10.36 -12.78
C LEU A 62 -2.40 -11.79 -12.30
N ALA A 63 -2.48 -12.02 -10.98
CA ALA A 63 -2.90 -13.31 -10.41
C ALA A 63 -4.44 -13.50 -10.40
N ARG A 64 -5.18 -12.44 -10.70
CA ARG A 64 -6.65 -12.47 -10.70
C ARG A 64 -7.20 -13.54 -11.64
N GLY A 65 -7.82 -14.58 -11.05
CA GLY A 65 -8.47 -15.66 -11.81
C GLY A 65 -7.52 -16.72 -12.35
N VAL A 66 -6.25 -16.76 -11.90
CA VAL A 66 -5.33 -17.85 -12.28
C VAL A 66 -5.90 -19.20 -11.87
N PRO A 67 -5.96 -20.19 -12.79
CA PRO A 67 -6.45 -21.52 -12.45
C PRO A 67 -5.45 -22.22 -11.51
N PHE A 68 -5.90 -22.49 -10.29
CA PHE A 68 -5.08 -23.20 -9.31
C PHE A 68 -5.90 -24.31 -8.66
N GLN A 69 -5.55 -25.55 -8.95
CA GLN A 69 -6.36 -26.71 -8.58
C GLN A 69 -5.94 -27.36 -7.26
N ARG A 70 -4.76 -27.00 -6.71
CA ARG A 70 -4.28 -27.58 -5.46
C ARG A 70 -5.09 -27.07 -4.27
N LYS A 71 -5.60 -27.99 -3.45
CA LYS A 71 -6.22 -27.63 -2.17
C LYS A 71 -5.14 -27.26 -1.16
N LEU A 72 -5.13 -26.03 -0.73
CA LEU A 72 -4.24 -25.52 0.33
C LEU A 72 -4.88 -25.77 1.70
N ARG A 73 -4.09 -26.22 2.68
CA ARG A 73 -4.58 -26.64 3.99
C ARG A 73 -4.30 -25.64 5.10
N ASN A 74 -3.32 -24.77 4.91
CA ASN A 74 -2.89 -23.78 5.90
C ASN A 74 -2.16 -22.61 5.22
N PHE A 75 -1.84 -21.60 6.02
CA PHE A 75 -1.14 -20.39 5.60
C PHE A 75 0.21 -20.68 4.92
N TYR A 76 1.05 -21.56 5.51
CA TYR A 76 2.35 -21.90 4.93
C TYR A 76 2.23 -22.54 3.53
N GLU A 77 1.25 -23.43 3.35
CA GLU A 77 1.00 -24.02 2.03
C GLU A 77 0.52 -22.97 1.01
N ASN A 78 -0.25 -21.97 1.45
CA ASN A 78 -0.66 -20.84 0.59
C ASN A 78 0.57 -20.06 0.12
N LEU A 79 1.50 -19.77 1.03
CA LEU A 79 2.76 -19.13 0.67
C LEU A 79 3.60 -20.03 -0.26
N ALA A 80 3.94 -21.24 0.17
CA ALA A 80 4.91 -22.09 -0.52
C ALA A 80 4.43 -22.57 -1.89
N TYR A 81 3.15 -22.88 -2.05
CA TYR A 81 2.63 -23.45 -3.30
C TYR A 81 1.95 -22.46 -4.22
N PHE A 82 1.58 -21.29 -3.74
CA PHE A 82 0.97 -20.26 -4.57
C PHE A 82 1.87 -19.01 -4.63
N TRP A 83 1.98 -18.22 -3.58
CA TRP A 83 2.62 -16.90 -3.64
C TRP A 83 4.11 -16.94 -3.95
N TRP A 84 4.89 -17.81 -3.28
CA TRP A 84 6.34 -17.89 -3.55
C TRP A 84 6.67 -18.47 -4.93
N ARG A 85 5.80 -19.32 -5.48
CA ARG A 85 5.92 -19.76 -6.89
C ARG A 85 5.52 -18.63 -7.84
N TRP A 86 4.52 -17.83 -7.47
CA TRP A 86 4.10 -16.68 -8.26
C TRP A 86 5.23 -15.67 -8.38
N ASP A 87 5.81 -15.21 -7.24
CA ASP A 87 6.93 -14.25 -7.22
C ASP A 87 8.17 -14.79 -7.94
N ALA A 88 8.43 -16.10 -7.89
CA ALA A 88 9.50 -16.76 -8.64
C ALA A 88 9.16 -17.03 -10.12
N SER A 89 8.00 -16.59 -10.62
CA SER A 89 7.59 -16.71 -12.02
C SER A 89 7.53 -15.38 -12.77
N LEU A 90 7.67 -14.26 -12.03
CA LEU A 90 7.63 -12.91 -12.60
C LEU A 90 8.91 -12.59 -13.36
N ASP A 91 8.77 -12.05 -14.57
CA ASP A 91 9.82 -11.48 -15.39
C ASP A 91 9.62 -9.96 -15.54
N GLU A 92 10.51 -9.29 -16.28
CA GLU A 92 10.47 -7.84 -16.50
C GLU A 92 9.10 -7.38 -17.07
N GLU A 93 8.58 -8.09 -18.09
CA GLU A 93 7.30 -7.75 -18.73
C GLU A 93 6.14 -7.84 -17.75
N SER A 94 6.07 -8.92 -16.97
CA SER A 94 5.00 -9.12 -15.99
C SER A 94 5.11 -8.17 -14.79
N VAL A 95 6.32 -7.81 -14.34
CA VAL A 95 6.54 -6.77 -13.32
C VAL A 95 6.04 -5.42 -13.83
N TYR A 96 6.42 -5.03 -15.06
CA TYR A 96 6.00 -3.76 -15.65
C TYR A 96 4.47 -3.65 -15.78
N TYR A 97 3.82 -4.67 -16.37
CA TYR A 97 2.36 -4.62 -16.56
C TYR A 97 1.58 -4.84 -15.27
N SER A 98 2.11 -5.56 -14.29
CA SER A 98 1.52 -5.62 -12.94
C SER A 98 1.50 -4.24 -12.29
N ALA A 99 2.62 -3.52 -12.35
CA ALA A 99 2.75 -2.17 -11.79
C ALA A 99 1.80 -1.19 -12.49
N LEU A 100 1.84 -1.14 -13.82
CA LEU A 100 1.02 -0.21 -14.61
C LEU A 100 -0.47 -0.48 -14.42
N PHE A 101 -0.89 -1.74 -14.54
CA PHE A 101 -2.29 -2.13 -14.38
C PHE A 101 -2.78 -1.94 -12.93
N GLY A 102 -1.98 -2.35 -11.93
CA GLY A 102 -2.31 -2.16 -10.52
C GLY A 102 -2.43 -0.69 -10.13
N ALA A 103 -1.54 0.18 -10.67
CA ALA A 103 -1.63 1.61 -10.50
C ALA A 103 -2.91 2.20 -11.11
N MET A 104 -3.27 1.79 -12.33
CA MET A 104 -4.51 2.20 -13.00
C MET A 104 -5.75 1.84 -12.16
N GLU A 105 -5.85 0.60 -11.70
CA GLU A 105 -6.96 0.15 -10.86
C GLU A 105 -7.03 0.95 -9.53
N SER A 106 -5.87 1.24 -8.92
CA SER A 106 -5.79 2.04 -7.69
C SER A 106 -6.22 3.49 -7.91
N LEU A 107 -5.74 4.14 -8.98
CA LEU A 107 -6.12 5.50 -9.36
C LEU A 107 -7.63 5.60 -9.60
N LYS A 108 -8.23 4.64 -10.29
CA LYS A 108 -9.70 4.58 -10.49
C LYS A 108 -10.47 4.50 -9.17
N LYS A 109 -9.87 4.01 -8.10
CA LYS A 109 -10.46 4.00 -6.75
C LYS A 109 -10.11 5.24 -5.92
N GLY A 110 -9.48 6.25 -6.54
CA GLY A 110 -9.09 7.50 -5.88
C GLY A 110 -7.82 7.39 -5.05
N VAL A 111 -7.08 6.28 -5.16
CA VAL A 111 -5.78 6.10 -4.49
C VAL A 111 -4.71 6.82 -5.30
N THR A 112 -4.06 7.82 -4.71
CA THR A 112 -3.01 8.63 -5.34
C THR A 112 -1.61 8.27 -4.89
N LEU A 113 -1.48 7.53 -3.77
CA LEU A 113 -0.21 7.05 -3.24
C LEU A 113 -0.32 5.60 -2.78
N ILE A 114 0.66 4.78 -3.21
CA ILE A 114 0.73 3.34 -2.90
C ILE A 114 2.06 3.05 -2.19
N PHE A 115 2.01 2.37 -1.04
CA PHE A 115 3.15 1.71 -0.44
C PHE A 115 3.21 0.28 -0.97
N ASP A 116 4.05 0.06 -1.98
CA ASP A 116 4.14 -1.22 -2.69
C ASP A 116 5.27 -2.10 -2.14
N HIS A 117 4.90 -3.31 -1.77
CA HIS A 117 5.80 -4.34 -1.26
C HIS A 117 6.01 -5.39 -2.37
N HIS A 118 7.13 -5.28 -3.10
CA HIS A 118 7.37 -6.00 -4.34
C HIS A 118 8.17 -7.30 -4.16
N ALA A 119 7.80 -8.33 -4.91
CA ALA A 119 8.57 -9.56 -5.06
C ALA A 119 8.61 -10.04 -6.51
N SER A 120 9.82 -10.37 -7.00
CA SER A 120 10.05 -10.97 -8.33
C SER A 120 11.38 -11.71 -8.36
N PHE A 121 11.43 -12.92 -7.78
CA PHE A 121 12.69 -13.62 -7.54
C PHE A 121 13.38 -14.15 -8.80
N SER A 122 12.69 -14.23 -9.95
CA SER A 122 13.32 -14.51 -11.25
C SER A 122 13.83 -13.25 -11.97
N PHE A 123 13.44 -12.07 -11.48
CA PHE A 123 13.89 -10.78 -12.02
C PHE A 123 14.12 -9.80 -10.85
N ILE A 124 15.31 -9.80 -10.26
CA ILE A 124 15.66 -8.99 -9.07
C ILE A 124 16.33 -7.70 -9.49
N ASP A 125 17.50 -7.82 -10.17
CA ASP A 125 18.35 -6.67 -10.50
C ASP A 125 17.60 -5.70 -11.43
N GLY A 126 17.27 -4.50 -10.95
CA GLY A 126 16.51 -3.48 -11.69
C GLY A 126 14.99 -3.62 -11.63
N SER A 127 14.46 -4.58 -10.89
CA SER A 127 13.00 -4.78 -10.78
C SER A 127 12.26 -3.57 -10.20
N LEU A 128 12.83 -2.90 -9.20
CA LEU A 128 12.25 -1.67 -8.64
C LEU A 128 12.27 -0.50 -9.62
N SER A 129 13.25 -0.46 -10.55
CA SER A 129 13.26 0.54 -11.63
C SER A 129 12.17 0.28 -12.66
N VAL A 130 11.89 -0.99 -12.97
CA VAL A 130 10.77 -1.38 -13.85
C VAL A 130 9.42 -1.07 -13.20
N LEU A 131 9.30 -1.34 -11.91
CA LEU A 131 8.12 -0.98 -11.11
C LEU A 131 7.88 0.54 -11.15
N LYS A 132 8.94 1.33 -10.85
CA LYS A 132 8.94 2.79 -10.96
C LYS A 132 8.47 3.26 -12.34
N LYS A 133 8.98 2.66 -13.42
CA LYS A 133 8.56 3.01 -14.79
C LYS A 133 7.05 2.83 -15.01
N GLY A 134 6.46 1.73 -14.53
CA GLY A 134 5.03 1.49 -14.59
C GLY A 134 4.22 2.53 -13.80
N PHE A 135 4.64 2.82 -12.57
CA PHE A 135 4.00 3.81 -11.71
C PHE A 135 4.11 5.24 -12.25
N SER A 136 5.28 5.62 -12.76
CA SER A 136 5.49 6.94 -13.38
C SER A 136 4.63 7.14 -14.61
N LEU A 137 4.49 6.11 -15.45
CA LEU A 137 3.61 6.19 -16.62
C LEU A 137 2.13 6.31 -16.21
N ALA A 138 1.71 5.60 -15.17
CA ALA A 138 0.36 5.74 -14.62
C ALA A 138 0.12 7.10 -13.95
N GLY A 139 1.17 7.78 -13.50
CA GLY A 139 1.09 9.04 -12.77
C GLY A 139 0.71 8.86 -11.30
N VAL A 140 0.99 7.71 -10.68
CA VAL A 140 0.75 7.46 -9.26
C VAL A 140 1.99 7.72 -8.43
N ARG A 141 1.82 8.32 -7.26
CA ARG A 141 2.89 8.46 -6.26
C ARG A 141 3.11 7.12 -5.55
N SER A 142 4.35 6.77 -5.21
CA SER A 142 4.58 5.49 -4.52
C SER A 142 5.78 5.48 -3.58
N VAL A 143 5.74 4.55 -2.62
CA VAL A 143 6.91 4.08 -1.86
C VAL A 143 7.08 2.61 -2.19
N VAL A 144 8.24 2.22 -2.70
CA VAL A 144 8.51 0.85 -3.18
C VAL A 144 9.62 0.18 -2.37
N CYS A 145 9.54 -1.13 -2.21
CA CYS A 145 10.61 -1.92 -1.65
C CYS A 145 10.60 -3.33 -2.25
N PHE A 146 11.76 -3.99 -2.26
CA PHE A 146 11.86 -5.40 -2.63
C PHE A 146 11.79 -6.28 -1.38
N GLU A 147 11.00 -7.33 -1.42
CA GLU A 147 10.78 -8.31 -0.36
C GLU A 147 11.99 -9.22 -0.15
N VAL A 148 12.90 -8.82 0.75
CA VAL A 148 14.09 -9.63 1.09
C VAL A 148 13.67 -10.91 1.80
N SER A 149 14.25 -12.06 1.37
CA SER A 149 13.98 -13.36 1.97
C SER A 149 15.09 -14.35 1.67
N ASP A 150 15.40 -15.23 2.62
CA ASP A 150 16.40 -16.31 2.45
C ASP A 150 15.81 -17.55 1.74
N ARG A 151 14.51 -17.59 1.48
CA ARG A 151 13.82 -18.78 0.92
C ARG A 151 14.39 -19.34 -0.39
N MET A 152 15.15 -18.50 -1.13
CA MET A 152 15.86 -18.85 -2.36
C MET A 152 17.38 -19.02 -2.13
N GLY A 153 17.84 -19.01 -0.86
CA GLY A 153 19.23 -19.10 -0.45
C GLY A 153 19.93 -17.76 -0.31
N LEU A 154 20.99 -17.73 0.49
CA LEU A 154 21.69 -16.50 0.90
C LEU A 154 22.24 -15.66 -0.26
N LYS A 155 22.65 -16.31 -1.36
CA LYS A 155 23.15 -15.59 -2.55
C LYS A 155 22.04 -14.75 -3.20
N ILE A 156 20.84 -15.25 -3.24
CA ILE A 156 19.66 -14.54 -3.77
C ILE A 156 19.22 -13.47 -2.78
N ALA A 157 19.15 -13.80 -1.49
CA ALA A 157 18.83 -12.83 -0.44
C ALA A 157 19.74 -11.59 -0.49
N LYS A 158 21.06 -11.79 -0.67
CA LYS A 158 21.99 -10.68 -0.83
C LYS A 158 21.64 -9.78 -2.01
N LYS A 159 21.25 -10.33 -3.16
CA LYS A 159 20.82 -9.53 -4.34
C LYS A 159 19.56 -8.71 -4.03
N THR A 160 18.61 -9.27 -3.28
CA THR A 160 17.38 -8.54 -2.91
C THR A 160 17.66 -7.41 -1.92
N VAL A 161 18.65 -7.57 -1.02
CA VAL A 161 19.15 -6.48 -0.16
C VAL A 161 19.81 -5.39 -1.01
N GLU A 162 20.67 -5.78 -1.94
CA GLU A 162 21.38 -4.87 -2.86
C GLU A 162 20.40 -4.07 -3.74
N GLU A 163 19.30 -4.67 -4.19
CA GLU A 163 18.28 -3.99 -5.00
C GLU A 163 17.56 -2.88 -4.21
N ASN A 164 17.17 -3.12 -2.93
CA ASN A 164 16.64 -2.08 -2.08
C ASN A 164 17.63 -0.91 -1.92
N LEU A 165 18.89 -1.23 -1.59
CA LEU A 165 19.94 -0.22 -1.40
C LEU A 165 20.19 0.58 -2.68
N ARG A 166 20.28 -0.11 -3.83
CA ARG A 166 20.50 0.50 -5.14
C ARG A 166 19.38 1.50 -5.46
N PHE A 167 18.11 1.05 -5.30
CA PHE A 167 16.96 1.89 -5.60
C PHE A 167 16.92 3.15 -4.73
N ILE A 168 17.06 3.00 -3.42
CA ILE A 168 17.03 4.11 -2.47
C ILE A 168 18.13 5.15 -2.78
N LYS A 169 19.34 4.69 -3.17
CA LYS A 169 20.45 5.60 -3.39
C LYS A 169 20.46 6.27 -4.77
N SER A 170 19.89 5.64 -5.79
CA SER A 170 20.13 6.04 -7.17
C SER A 170 18.88 6.32 -8.00
N GLU A 171 17.69 5.90 -7.53
CA GLU A 171 16.50 5.90 -8.36
C GLU A 171 15.32 6.71 -7.78
N GLU A 172 15.38 7.09 -6.50
CA GLU A 172 14.32 7.92 -5.88
C GLU A 172 14.17 9.27 -6.59
N ASP A 173 12.94 9.77 -6.62
CA ASP A 173 12.60 11.12 -7.09
C ASP A 173 11.50 11.75 -6.23
N GLU A 174 10.91 12.87 -6.66
CA GLU A 174 9.85 13.57 -5.93
C GLU A 174 8.55 12.75 -5.82
N MET A 175 8.30 11.83 -6.76
CA MET A 175 7.08 11.03 -6.84
C MET A 175 7.24 9.63 -6.25
N ILE A 176 8.46 9.08 -6.28
CA ILE A 176 8.70 7.68 -5.93
C ILE A 176 9.88 7.57 -4.97
N LYS A 177 9.61 7.03 -3.77
CA LYS A 177 10.58 6.81 -2.71
C LYS A 177 10.78 5.31 -2.46
N GLY A 178 11.85 4.96 -1.74
CA GLY A 178 12.13 3.60 -1.32
C GLY A 178 11.94 3.39 0.18
N ALA A 179 11.64 2.15 0.56
CA ALA A 179 11.75 1.60 1.91
C ALA A 179 12.64 0.36 1.89
N VAL A 180 12.99 -0.19 3.05
CA VAL A 180 13.77 -1.43 3.12
C VAL A 180 12.80 -2.61 3.27
N GLY A 181 12.56 -3.36 2.18
CA GLY A 181 11.61 -4.46 2.15
C GLY A 181 12.13 -5.72 2.84
N MET A 182 11.27 -6.36 3.60
CA MET A 182 11.49 -7.68 4.23
C MET A 182 10.23 -8.52 4.05
N HIS A 183 10.35 -9.78 3.65
CA HIS A 183 9.17 -10.65 3.56
C HIS A 183 8.50 -10.80 4.93
N ALA A 184 9.07 -11.64 5.78
CA ALA A 184 8.61 -11.87 7.14
C ALA A 184 9.79 -12.37 7.99
N ALA A 185 9.72 -12.17 9.30
CA ALA A 185 10.84 -12.52 10.19
C ALA A 185 11.22 -14.01 10.12
N PHE A 186 10.26 -14.91 9.90
CA PHE A 186 10.52 -16.34 9.80
C PHE A 186 11.26 -16.78 8.51
N THR A 187 11.31 -15.92 7.50
CA THR A 187 12.04 -16.22 6.24
C THR A 187 13.41 -15.56 6.17
N ILE A 188 13.87 -14.93 7.26
CA ILE A 188 15.12 -14.17 7.31
C ILE A 188 15.99 -14.69 8.44
N GLY A 189 17.15 -15.24 8.08
CA GLY A 189 18.17 -15.69 9.03
C GLY A 189 19.02 -14.54 9.56
N SER A 190 19.90 -14.85 10.53
CA SER A 190 20.69 -13.87 11.24
C SER A 190 21.62 -13.08 10.32
N LYS A 191 22.23 -13.71 9.30
CA LYS A 191 23.13 -13.04 8.38
C LYS A 191 22.42 -11.98 7.53
N THR A 192 21.30 -12.34 6.93
CA THR A 192 20.49 -11.40 6.13
C THR A 192 19.90 -10.29 6.98
N MET A 193 19.58 -10.57 8.25
CA MET A 193 19.14 -9.56 9.21
C MET A 193 20.22 -8.50 9.47
N GLU A 194 21.51 -8.90 9.59
CA GLU A 194 22.64 -7.97 9.73
C GLU A 194 22.83 -7.11 8.48
N ASP A 195 22.70 -7.71 7.30
CA ASP A 195 22.81 -6.99 6.03
C ASP A 195 21.67 -5.94 5.90
N LEU A 196 20.45 -6.28 6.26
CA LEU A 196 19.31 -5.37 6.30
C LEU A 196 19.49 -4.23 7.32
N LYS A 197 20.00 -4.53 8.52
CA LYS A 197 20.36 -3.52 9.51
C LYS A 197 21.34 -2.50 8.93
N THR A 198 22.35 -2.97 8.17
CA THR A 198 23.32 -2.10 7.52
C THR A 198 22.63 -1.15 6.55
N VAL A 199 21.71 -1.65 5.71
CA VAL A 199 20.95 -0.82 4.77
C VAL A 199 20.09 0.22 5.49
N VAL A 200 19.37 -0.17 6.55
CA VAL A 200 18.57 0.75 7.37
C VAL A 200 19.42 1.88 7.94
N LEU A 201 20.59 1.55 8.54
CA LEU A 201 21.50 2.53 9.10
C LEU A 201 22.13 3.47 8.05
N GLU A 202 22.44 2.92 6.87
CA GLU A 202 23.07 3.67 5.78
C GLU A 202 22.08 4.62 5.09
N THR A 203 20.82 4.22 4.97
CA THR A 203 19.80 4.97 4.22
C THR A 203 18.89 5.81 5.09
N GLY A 204 18.78 5.49 6.38
CA GLY A 204 17.78 6.07 7.28
C GLY A 204 16.34 5.69 6.93
N ARG A 205 16.13 4.75 6.00
CA ARG A 205 14.78 4.31 5.59
C ARG A 205 14.26 3.23 6.53
N PRO A 206 12.97 3.29 6.91
CA PRO A 206 12.37 2.25 7.73
C PRO A 206 12.19 0.94 6.95
N ILE A 207 12.08 -0.15 7.70
CA ILE A 207 11.69 -1.44 7.12
C ILE A 207 10.19 -1.47 6.82
N HIS A 208 9.81 -2.26 5.81
CA HIS A 208 8.44 -2.64 5.48
C HIS A 208 8.36 -4.18 5.45
N ILE A 209 7.55 -4.78 6.32
CA ILE A 209 7.60 -6.23 6.61
C ILE A 209 6.23 -6.77 7.01
N HIS A 210 5.91 -8.03 6.66
CA HIS A 210 4.80 -8.79 7.23
C HIS A 210 5.21 -9.33 8.60
N VAL A 211 4.40 -9.10 9.63
CA VAL A 211 4.72 -9.47 11.00
C VAL A 211 3.57 -10.21 11.66
N ALA A 212 3.84 -11.40 12.13
CA ALA A 212 2.89 -12.21 12.89
C ALA A 212 1.51 -12.25 12.22
N GLU A 213 1.49 -12.39 10.89
CA GLU A 213 0.26 -12.50 10.10
C GLU A 213 -0.49 -13.76 10.48
N ASP A 214 0.18 -14.91 10.48
CA ASP A 214 -0.34 -16.17 10.94
C ASP A 214 0.40 -16.65 12.19
N ARG A 215 -0.22 -17.55 12.95
CA ARG A 215 0.41 -18.18 14.11
C ARG A 215 1.72 -18.87 13.74
N PHE A 216 1.82 -19.41 12.54
CA PHE A 216 3.04 -20.05 12.03
C PHE A 216 4.26 -19.12 12.10
N ASP A 217 4.14 -17.85 11.69
CA ASP A 217 5.26 -16.89 11.74
C ASP A 217 5.79 -16.75 13.17
N ARG A 218 4.88 -16.53 14.13
CA ARG A 218 5.25 -16.40 15.55
C ARG A 218 5.89 -17.68 16.10
N ASP A 219 5.23 -18.84 15.91
CA ASP A 219 5.66 -20.11 16.47
C ASP A 219 7.02 -20.55 15.87
N TYR A 220 7.23 -20.30 14.57
CA TYR A 220 8.51 -20.56 13.92
C TYR A 220 9.64 -19.70 14.51
N ASN A 221 9.43 -18.40 14.66
CA ASN A 221 10.43 -17.51 15.25
C ASN A 221 10.77 -17.90 16.69
N LEU A 222 9.79 -18.26 17.50
CA LEU A 222 10.02 -18.74 18.87
C LEU A 222 10.81 -20.06 18.89
N SER A 223 10.50 -21.01 17.99
CA SER A 223 11.14 -22.31 17.97
C SER A 223 12.59 -22.28 17.44
N VAL A 224 12.85 -21.45 16.43
CA VAL A 224 14.17 -21.41 15.76
C VAL A 224 15.10 -20.36 16.39
N PHE A 225 14.56 -19.21 16.76
CA PHE A 225 15.36 -18.08 17.24
C PHE A 225 15.15 -17.76 18.73
N GLY A 226 14.20 -18.42 19.40
CA GLY A 226 13.87 -18.20 20.81
C GLY A 226 13.20 -16.84 21.09
N LYS A 227 12.67 -16.16 20.06
CA LYS A 227 12.19 -14.78 20.14
C LYS A 227 10.97 -14.60 19.23
N THR A 228 10.10 -13.63 19.57
CA THR A 228 9.03 -13.20 18.68
C THR A 228 9.59 -12.44 17.47
N PRO A 229 8.83 -12.31 16.37
CA PRO A 229 9.22 -11.47 15.23
C PRO A 229 9.64 -10.06 15.66
N LEU A 230 8.87 -9.41 16.53
CA LEU A 230 9.12 -8.05 16.98
C LEU A 230 10.34 -7.94 17.89
N GLN A 231 10.57 -8.92 18.78
CA GLN A 231 11.81 -8.97 19.58
C GLN A 231 13.07 -9.08 18.71
N ARG A 232 13.01 -9.85 17.62
CA ARG A 232 14.13 -9.94 16.67
C ARG A 232 14.40 -8.60 15.98
N LEU A 233 13.37 -7.88 15.58
CA LEU A 233 13.51 -6.55 14.95
C LEU A 233 14.04 -5.50 15.94
N ASP A 234 13.55 -5.49 17.19
CA ASP A 234 14.02 -4.59 18.26
C ASP A 234 15.51 -4.82 18.57
N GLU A 235 15.93 -6.05 18.79
CA GLU A 235 17.32 -6.38 19.09
C GLU A 235 18.29 -6.06 17.94
N ASN A 236 17.82 -6.11 16.70
CA ASN A 236 18.59 -5.67 15.55
C ASN A 236 18.56 -4.15 15.35
N GLY A 237 17.76 -3.41 16.13
CA GLY A 237 17.68 -1.95 16.07
C GLY A 237 16.99 -1.41 14.82
N ILE A 238 16.14 -2.20 14.14
CA ILE A 238 15.47 -1.83 12.89
C ILE A 238 13.95 -1.65 13.02
N LEU A 239 13.44 -1.66 14.25
CA LEU A 239 11.99 -1.52 14.51
C LEU A 239 11.52 -0.06 14.53
N SER A 240 12.43 0.93 14.62
CA SER A 240 12.05 2.34 14.70
C SER A 240 11.35 2.83 13.42
N GLY A 241 10.09 3.30 13.56
CA GLY A 241 9.29 3.78 12.44
C GLY A 241 8.92 2.71 11.41
N ALA A 242 9.10 1.42 11.73
CA ALA A 242 8.84 0.30 10.84
C ALA A 242 7.38 0.26 10.36
N LEU A 243 7.18 -0.22 9.12
CA LEU A 243 5.90 -0.49 8.50
C LEU A 243 5.58 -1.98 8.67
N LEU A 244 4.69 -2.29 9.61
CA LEU A 244 4.39 -3.64 10.06
C LEU A 244 3.03 -4.09 9.51
N ALA A 245 3.01 -4.90 8.47
CA ALA A 245 1.77 -5.42 7.90
C ALA A 245 1.20 -6.54 8.78
N HIS A 246 -0.15 -6.58 8.88
CA HIS A 246 -1.00 -7.55 9.60
C HIS A 246 -0.98 -7.44 11.12
N VAL A 247 0.10 -7.84 11.80
CA VAL A 247 0.27 -7.78 13.28
C VAL A 247 -0.89 -8.46 14.04
N ILE A 248 -1.21 -9.70 13.65
CA ILE A 248 -2.35 -10.46 14.20
C ILE A 248 -1.96 -11.23 15.47
N TRP A 249 -0.87 -12.02 15.41
CA TRP A 249 -0.45 -12.95 16.46
C TRP A 249 0.64 -12.34 17.35
N VAL A 250 0.31 -11.23 18.02
CA VAL A 250 1.21 -10.49 18.94
C VAL A 250 0.71 -10.58 20.38
N ASP A 251 1.61 -10.46 21.34
CA ASP A 251 1.27 -10.34 22.77
C ASP A 251 1.44 -8.90 23.28
N GLU A 252 1.28 -8.71 24.59
CA GLU A 252 1.40 -7.38 25.22
C GLU A 252 2.81 -6.81 25.08
N ASN A 253 3.86 -7.63 25.23
CA ASN A 253 5.25 -7.18 25.09
C ASN A 253 5.54 -6.76 23.66
N ASP A 254 5.03 -7.49 22.67
CA ASP A 254 5.14 -7.12 21.25
C ASP A 254 4.48 -5.75 20.99
N MET A 255 3.29 -5.51 21.55
CA MET A 255 2.59 -4.22 21.41
C MET A 255 3.33 -3.07 22.10
N GLU A 256 3.96 -3.30 23.24
CA GLU A 256 4.81 -2.29 23.90
C GLU A 256 6.06 -1.95 23.05
N LEU A 257 6.65 -2.94 22.36
CA LEU A 257 7.73 -2.67 21.39
C LEU A 257 7.26 -1.81 20.22
N ILE A 258 6.09 -2.12 19.63
CA ILE A 258 5.50 -1.30 18.56
C ILE A 258 5.31 0.15 19.01
N LYS A 259 4.74 0.38 20.20
CA LYS A 259 4.53 1.72 20.76
C LYS A 259 5.86 2.43 21.01
N LYS A 260 6.80 1.77 21.70
CA LYS A 260 8.14 2.29 22.03
C LYS A 260 8.87 2.82 20.80
N HIS A 261 8.81 2.07 19.70
CA HIS A 261 9.49 2.39 18.45
C HIS A 261 8.66 3.22 17.48
N ARG A 262 7.43 3.62 17.86
CA ARG A 262 6.50 4.38 17.01
C ARG A 262 6.30 3.74 15.63
N ALA A 263 6.32 2.41 15.59
CA ALA A 263 6.09 1.67 14.37
C ALA A 263 4.62 1.80 13.92
N PHE A 264 4.39 1.70 12.63
CA PHE A 264 3.07 1.79 12.01
C PHE A 264 2.51 0.39 11.78
N VAL A 265 1.31 0.13 12.25
CA VAL A 265 0.61 -1.14 12.01
C VAL A 265 -0.30 -0.98 10.79
N LEU A 266 -0.05 -1.77 9.74
CA LEU A 266 -0.77 -1.73 8.48
C LEU A 266 -1.82 -2.84 8.47
N HIS A 267 -3.06 -2.50 8.78
CA HIS A 267 -4.17 -3.44 8.85
C HIS A 267 -4.76 -3.71 7.47
N ASN A 268 -4.82 -4.99 7.07
CA ASN A 268 -5.29 -5.46 5.77
C ASN A 268 -6.52 -6.36 5.95
N PRO A 269 -7.70 -5.81 6.27
CA PRO A 269 -8.84 -6.59 6.78
C PRO A 269 -9.37 -7.63 5.81
N GLU A 270 -9.50 -7.33 4.52
CA GLU A 270 -10.02 -8.28 3.53
C GLU A 270 -9.05 -9.44 3.30
N SER A 271 -7.75 -9.15 3.20
CA SER A 271 -6.73 -10.20 3.08
C SER A 271 -6.69 -11.10 4.32
N ASN A 272 -6.69 -10.50 5.53
CA ASN A 272 -6.69 -11.25 6.78
C ASN A 272 -7.89 -12.19 6.89
N MET A 273 -9.08 -11.74 6.48
CA MET A 273 -10.30 -12.56 6.45
C MET A 273 -10.22 -13.65 5.39
N ASN A 274 -9.76 -13.32 4.18
CA ASN A 274 -9.62 -14.28 3.08
C ASN A 274 -8.65 -15.42 3.43
N ASN A 275 -7.53 -15.08 4.07
CA ASN A 275 -6.49 -16.03 4.45
C ASN A 275 -6.78 -16.76 5.77
N SER A 276 -7.85 -16.38 6.47
CA SER A 276 -8.26 -16.97 7.77
C SER A 276 -7.14 -16.97 8.81
N VAL A 277 -6.29 -15.92 8.80
CA VAL A 277 -5.09 -15.83 9.64
C VAL A 277 -5.37 -15.45 11.10
N GLY A 278 -6.60 -15.12 11.43
CA GLY A 278 -6.99 -14.76 12.80
C GLY A 278 -7.57 -13.35 12.88
N TYR A 279 -7.49 -12.80 14.08
CA TYR A 279 -8.22 -11.59 14.39
C TYR A 279 -7.32 -10.47 14.90
N PHE A 280 -7.41 -9.33 14.26
CA PHE A 280 -6.70 -8.13 14.66
C PHE A 280 -7.11 -7.65 16.07
N LYS A 281 -6.15 -7.41 16.96
CA LYS A 281 -6.36 -7.00 18.35
C LYS A 281 -6.62 -5.51 18.49
N ILE A 282 -7.67 -5.03 17.83
CA ILE A 282 -7.95 -3.60 17.66
C ILE A 282 -8.00 -2.83 18.98
N ILE A 283 -8.70 -3.35 19.99
CA ILE A 283 -8.89 -2.65 21.27
C ILE A 283 -7.59 -2.54 22.04
N ASP A 284 -6.80 -3.62 22.07
CA ASP A 284 -5.51 -3.63 22.77
C ASP A 284 -4.54 -2.61 22.15
N MET A 285 -4.57 -2.47 20.83
CA MET A 285 -3.73 -1.51 20.11
C MET A 285 -4.19 -0.08 20.30
N VAL A 286 -5.51 0.18 20.24
CA VAL A 286 -6.07 1.51 20.47
C VAL A 286 -5.80 1.98 21.90
N ASN A 287 -5.99 1.12 22.90
CA ASN A 287 -5.73 1.45 24.31
C ASN A 287 -4.26 1.80 24.56
N ARG A 288 -3.35 1.32 23.72
CA ARG A 288 -1.92 1.64 23.73
C ARG A 288 -1.53 2.81 22.82
N GLU A 289 -2.51 3.43 22.15
CA GLU A 289 -2.27 4.53 21.21
C GLU A 289 -1.33 4.15 20.05
N ILE A 290 -1.36 2.88 19.63
CA ILE A 290 -0.61 2.40 18.47
C ILE A 290 -1.22 2.98 17.20
N ASN A 291 -0.36 3.43 16.27
CA ASN A 291 -0.81 3.94 14.97
C ASN A 291 -1.30 2.80 14.07
N ILE A 292 -2.61 2.75 13.82
CA ILE A 292 -3.24 1.79 12.92
C ILE A 292 -3.52 2.50 11.60
N LEU A 293 -3.01 1.94 10.52
CA LEU A 293 -3.20 2.38 9.13
C LEU A 293 -3.94 1.30 8.34
N LEU A 294 -4.45 1.69 7.19
CA LEU A 294 -5.15 0.77 6.29
C LEU A 294 -4.33 0.48 5.04
N GLY A 295 -4.24 -0.79 4.70
CA GLY A 295 -3.68 -1.31 3.46
C GLY A 295 -4.63 -2.30 2.79
N THR A 296 -4.35 -2.67 1.55
CA THR A 296 -5.15 -3.63 0.77
C THR A 296 -4.47 -5.00 0.66
N ASP A 297 -3.17 -5.08 0.96
CA ASP A 297 -2.38 -6.26 0.61
C ASP A 297 -2.50 -6.59 -0.89
N GLY A 298 -2.30 -7.81 -1.31
CA GLY A 298 -2.55 -8.27 -2.69
C GLY A 298 -4.02 -8.52 -3.04
N PHE A 299 -4.98 -8.12 -2.17
CA PHE A 299 -6.38 -8.52 -2.30
C PHE A 299 -7.21 -7.58 -3.18
N SER A 300 -7.09 -6.27 -3.00
CA SER A 300 -7.88 -5.27 -3.76
C SER A 300 -7.08 -3.98 -4.03
N HIS A 301 -7.67 -3.04 -4.78
CA HIS A 301 -7.09 -1.73 -5.05
C HIS A 301 -7.86 -0.59 -4.36
N SER A 302 -8.93 -0.90 -3.61
CA SER A 302 -9.81 0.09 -2.98
C SER A 302 -9.58 0.18 -1.47
N ILE A 303 -9.00 1.28 -1.03
CA ILE A 303 -8.82 1.51 0.41
C ILE A 303 -10.14 1.83 1.13
N LEU A 304 -11.16 2.31 0.40
CA LEU A 304 -12.48 2.54 0.96
C LEU A 304 -13.20 1.23 1.29
N THR A 305 -13.05 0.18 0.46
CA THR A 305 -13.58 -1.15 0.80
C THR A 305 -12.86 -1.75 2.01
N GLN A 306 -11.54 -1.52 2.13
CA GLN A 306 -10.78 -1.95 3.31
C GLN A 306 -11.29 -1.26 4.58
N ALA A 307 -11.51 0.06 4.55
CA ALA A 307 -12.07 0.79 5.69
C ALA A 307 -13.46 0.23 6.08
N ARG A 308 -14.32 -0.04 5.10
CA ARG A 308 -15.63 -0.66 5.31
C ARG A 308 -15.50 -2.06 5.93
N SER A 309 -14.66 -2.89 5.38
CA SER A 309 -14.42 -4.25 5.86
C SER A 309 -13.83 -4.27 7.26
N ALA A 310 -12.95 -3.34 7.58
CA ALA A 310 -12.38 -3.17 8.92
C ALA A 310 -13.46 -2.81 9.96
N VAL A 311 -14.33 -1.83 9.65
CA VAL A 311 -15.46 -1.45 10.52
C VAL A 311 -16.42 -2.63 10.74
N LEU A 312 -16.84 -3.31 9.66
CA LEU A 312 -17.76 -4.43 9.75
C LEU A 312 -17.17 -5.60 10.54
N ASN A 313 -15.89 -5.92 10.33
CA ASN A 313 -15.20 -6.95 11.10
C ASN A 313 -15.13 -6.61 12.60
N ALA A 314 -14.77 -5.38 12.95
CA ALA A 314 -14.77 -4.93 14.34
C ALA A 314 -16.16 -4.98 14.97
N THR A 315 -17.19 -4.46 14.27
CA THR A 315 -18.57 -4.39 14.76
C THR A 315 -19.18 -5.79 14.94
N SER A 316 -18.91 -6.72 14.04
CA SER A 316 -19.38 -8.11 14.16
C SER A 316 -18.87 -8.82 15.41
N ARG A 317 -17.87 -8.27 16.08
CA ARG A 317 -17.22 -8.76 17.30
C ARG A 317 -17.55 -7.91 18.54
N GLY A 318 -18.49 -6.98 18.41
CA GLY A 318 -18.93 -6.12 19.49
C GLY A 318 -18.06 -4.88 19.74
N TYR A 319 -17.15 -4.54 18.80
CA TYR A 319 -16.31 -3.35 18.92
C TYR A 319 -16.78 -2.22 18.01
N ASN A 320 -16.75 -0.98 18.48
CA ASN A 320 -16.97 0.19 17.63
C ASN A 320 -15.71 0.50 16.81
N GLY A 321 -15.73 0.15 15.53
CA GLY A 321 -14.60 0.42 14.61
C GLY A 321 -14.68 1.77 13.89
N TRP A 322 -15.80 2.52 14.00
CA TRP A 322 -16.04 3.71 13.19
C TRP A 322 -14.97 4.80 13.37
N ASP A 323 -14.78 5.27 14.58
CA ASP A 323 -13.81 6.36 14.86
C ASP A 323 -12.36 5.93 14.57
N ILE A 324 -12.06 4.65 14.84
CA ILE A 324 -10.71 4.11 14.66
C ILE A 324 -10.34 4.11 13.18
N PHE A 325 -11.19 3.51 12.33
CA PHE A 325 -10.89 3.39 10.91
C PHE A 325 -11.16 4.65 10.11
N GLN A 326 -12.07 5.53 10.57
CA GLN A 326 -12.13 6.90 10.09
C GLN A 326 -10.78 7.61 10.30
N ARG A 327 -10.21 7.52 11.50
CA ARG A 327 -8.92 8.12 11.82
C ARG A 327 -7.77 7.49 11.02
N SER A 328 -7.78 6.16 10.84
CA SER A 328 -6.80 5.48 9.99
C SER A 328 -6.83 6.02 8.56
N LEU A 329 -8.01 6.10 7.95
CA LEU A 329 -8.21 6.53 6.57
C LEU A 329 -7.93 8.03 6.38
N MET A 330 -8.43 8.89 7.30
CA MET A 330 -8.48 10.33 7.11
C MET A 330 -7.31 11.09 7.76
N GLU A 331 -6.49 10.41 8.58
CA GLU A 331 -5.38 11.03 9.29
C GLU A 331 -4.10 10.20 9.19
N LYS A 332 -4.10 8.95 9.68
CA LYS A 332 -2.87 8.16 9.88
C LYS A 332 -2.17 7.77 8.59
N ASN A 333 -2.93 7.41 7.55
CA ASN A 333 -2.33 7.13 6.24
C ASN A 333 -1.63 8.38 5.68
N TYR A 334 -2.17 9.59 5.90
CA TYR A 334 -1.55 10.85 5.46
C TYR A 334 -0.34 11.24 6.31
N GLU A 335 -0.33 10.96 7.62
CA GLU A 335 0.85 11.16 8.47
C GLU A 335 2.03 10.32 7.95
N LEU A 336 1.79 9.06 7.60
CA LEU A 336 2.80 8.19 6.99
C LEU A 336 3.33 8.77 5.67
N ALA A 337 2.45 9.18 4.75
CA ALA A 337 2.87 9.79 3.49
C ALA A 337 3.71 11.06 3.72
N SER A 338 3.28 11.92 4.64
CA SER A 338 3.98 13.15 4.97
C SER A 338 5.40 12.89 5.48
N SER A 339 5.63 11.79 6.22
CA SER A 339 6.95 11.40 6.72
C SER A 339 7.93 10.97 5.61
N PHE A 340 7.42 10.33 4.54
CA PHE A 340 8.26 9.89 3.41
C PHE A 340 8.59 11.00 2.42
N PHE A 341 7.63 11.89 2.15
CA PHE A 341 7.76 12.93 1.11
C PHE A 341 8.11 14.31 1.66
N ASN A 342 8.19 14.49 2.98
CA ASN A 342 8.42 15.78 3.64
C ASN A 342 7.47 16.88 3.11
N ALA A 343 6.20 16.54 2.94
CA ALA A 343 5.16 17.37 2.36
C ALA A 343 3.84 17.22 3.13
N LYS A 344 2.92 18.16 2.94
CA LYS A 344 1.62 18.15 3.64
C LYS A 344 0.58 17.44 2.78
N PHE A 345 0.08 16.30 3.26
CA PHE A 345 -1.00 15.53 2.64
C PHE A 345 -2.29 15.57 3.48
N GLY A 346 -3.41 15.17 2.88
CA GLY A 346 -4.65 14.87 3.60
C GLY A 346 -5.64 16.02 3.75
N LYS A 347 -5.40 17.16 3.10
CA LYS A 347 -6.34 18.30 3.12
C LYS A 347 -6.42 18.96 1.76
N ILE A 348 -7.63 19.44 1.38
CA ILE A 348 -7.79 20.39 0.29
C ILE A 348 -7.69 21.79 0.92
N ALA A 349 -6.47 22.23 1.21
CA ALA A 349 -6.15 23.44 1.94
C ALA A 349 -4.89 24.11 1.37
N GLU A 350 -4.71 25.41 1.64
CA GLU A 350 -3.60 26.20 1.14
C GLU A 350 -2.23 25.56 1.39
N GLY A 351 -1.44 25.37 0.33
CA GLY A 351 -0.08 24.85 0.35
C GLY A 351 0.04 23.33 0.54
N TYR A 352 -1.07 22.59 0.65
CA TYR A 352 -1.06 21.12 0.66
C TYR A 352 -0.74 20.57 -0.73
N VAL A 353 -0.16 19.37 -0.78
CA VAL A 353 0.06 18.65 -2.05
C VAL A 353 -1.27 18.45 -2.76
N ALA A 354 -1.29 18.74 -4.05
CA ALA A 354 -2.48 18.57 -4.87
C ALA A 354 -2.65 17.12 -5.34
N ASP A 355 -2.76 16.22 -4.36
CA ASP A 355 -3.22 14.84 -4.54
C ASP A 355 -4.69 14.80 -4.11
N VAL A 356 -5.61 14.66 -5.09
CA VAL A 356 -7.05 14.85 -4.89
C VAL A 356 -7.84 13.82 -5.68
N ALA A 357 -8.91 13.31 -5.08
CA ALA A 357 -9.89 12.43 -5.74
C ALA A 357 -11.28 13.07 -5.73
N GLY A 358 -11.92 13.16 -6.89
CA GLY A 358 -13.26 13.70 -7.10
C GLY A 358 -14.23 12.62 -7.57
N PHE A 359 -15.34 12.49 -6.87
CA PHE A 359 -16.37 11.47 -7.16
C PHE A 359 -17.68 12.15 -7.56
N ARG A 360 -18.33 11.66 -8.59
CA ARG A 360 -19.68 12.10 -8.92
C ARG A 360 -20.65 11.61 -7.84
N TYR A 361 -21.09 12.55 -7.02
CA TYR A 361 -21.95 12.25 -5.89
C TYR A 361 -22.80 13.46 -5.50
N VAL A 362 -24.11 13.30 -5.66
CA VAL A 362 -25.09 14.22 -5.11
C VAL A 362 -25.59 13.58 -3.80
N PRO A 363 -25.19 14.12 -2.64
CA PRO A 363 -25.58 13.50 -1.36
C PRO A 363 -27.11 13.45 -1.21
N PRO A 364 -27.69 12.28 -0.91
CA PRO A 364 -29.15 12.15 -0.68
C PRO A 364 -29.58 12.74 0.67
N THR A 365 -28.62 12.98 1.55
CA THR A 365 -28.78 13.56 2.89
C THR A 365 -27.74 14.68 3.08
N PRO A 366 -27.90 15.61 4.04
CA PRO A 366 -26.91 16.63 4.28
C PRO A 366 -25.52 16.05 4.55
N LEU A 367 -24.50 16.60 3.90
CA LEU A 367 -23.10 16.18 4.03
C LEU A 367 -22.33 17.21 4.86
N TYR A 368 -21.80 16.75 6.00
CA TYR A 368 -20.99 17.50 6.94
C TYR A 368 -19.71 16.74 7.27
N LYS A 369 -18.77 17.36 7.98
CA LYS A 369 -17.56 16.72 8.49
C LYS A 369 -17.87 15.44 9.26
N ASP A 370 -18.77 15.55 10.23
CA ASP A 370 -19.04 14.47 11.20
C ASP A 370 -19.72 13.24 10.57
N ASN A 371 -20.29 13.38 9.36
CA ASN A 371 -20.88 12.26 8.64
C ASN A 371 -20.17 11.94 7.31
N LEU A 372 -19.07 12.62 6.99
CA LEU A 372 -18.31 12.37 5.74
C LEU A 372 -17.88 10.91 5.65
N PHE A 373 -17.33 10.34 6.74
CA PHE A 373 -16.89 8.94 6.73
C PHE A 373 -18.08 7.98 6.48
N ALA A 374 -19.27 8.28 6.99
CA ALA A 374 -20.45 7.50 6.68
C ALA A 374 -20.86 7.61 5.20
N HIS A 375 -20.76 8.79 4.59
CA HIS A 375 -20.95 8.94 3.14
C HIS A 375 -19.89 8.17 2.34
N LEU A 376 -18.63 8.18 2.75
CA LEU A 376 -17.57 7.37 2.14
C LEU A 376 -17.90 5.88 2.25
N PHE A 377 -18.30 5.43 3.43
CA PHE A 377 -18.63 4.03 3.72
C PHE A 377 -19.84 3.52 2.92
N PHE A 378 -20.94 4.26 2.90
CA PHE A 378 -22.19 3.82 2.27
C PHE A 378 -22.33 4.25 0.81
N GLY A 379 -21.72 5.35 0.43
CA GLY A 379 -21.93 5.98 -0.87
C GLY A 379 -20.77 5.89 -1.85
N PHE A 380 -19.53 5.76 -1.37
CA PHE A 380 -18.32 5.83 -2.22
C PHE A 380 -17.55 4.53 -2.34
N ALA A 381 -17.63 3.62 -1.36
CA ALA A 381 -16.73 2.47 -1.27
C ALA A 381 -16.64 1.63 -2.55
N GLU A 382 -17.70 1.58 -3.36
CA GLU A 382 -17.76 0.84 -4.61
C GLU A 382 -17.58 1.71 -5.86
N LYS A 383 -17.55 3.05 -5.70
CA LYS A 383 -17.45 3.98 -6.83
C LYS A 383 -16.03 4.03 -7.39
N GLU A 384 -15.95 4.48 -8.63
CA GLU A 384 -14.72 4.95 -9.23
C GLU A 384 -14.67 6.46 -9.16
N ALA A 385 -13.47 7.01 -9.08
CA ALA A 385 -13.25 8.44 -9.11
C ALA A 385 -13.40 8.97 -10.54
N ASP A 386 -14.12 10.09 -10.68
CA ASP A 386 -14.26 10.78 -11.95
C ASP A 386 -13.11 11.75 -12.20
N PHE A 387 -12.51 12.29 -11.13
CA PHE A 387 -11.32 13.12 -11.19
C PHE A 387 -10.25 12.57 -10.26
N VAL A 388 -9.04 12.42 -10.77
CA VAL A 388 -7.87 12.10 -9.95
C VAL A 388 -6.73 13.03 -10.34
N ILE A 389 -6.23 13.72 -9.36
CA ILE A 389 -5.10 14.65 -9.49
C ILE A 389 -3.97 14.08 -8.62
N VAL A 390 -2.77 14.00 -9.17
CA VAL A 390 -1.56 13.58 -8.46
C VAL A 390 -0.46 14.59 -8.72
N ASP A 391 0.12 15.13 -7.66
CA ASP A 391 1.13 16.19 -7.75
C ASP A 391 0.72 17.36 -8.65
N GLY A 392 -0.57 17.70 -8.63
CA GLY A 392 -1.16 18.76 -9.44
C GLY A 392 -1.46 18.39 -10.89
N ASN A 393 -1.09 17.21 -11.34
CA ASN A 393 -1.38 16.73 -12.69
C ASN A 393 -2.74 16.01 -12.73
N LEU A 394 -3.59 16.39 -13.68
CA LEU A 394 -4.87 15.71 -13.89
C LEU A 394 -4.64 14.38 -14.59
N VAL A 395 -4.79 13.28 -13.85
CA VAL A 395 -4.54 11.91 -14.31
C VAL A 395 -5.80 11.26 -14.85
N ILE A 396 -6.93 11.45 -14.14
CA ILE A 396 -8.25 10.98 -14.57
C ILE A 396 -9.19 12.19 -14.63
N GLU A 397 -9.92 12.30 -15.75
CA GLU A 397 -10.95 13.30 -15.98
C GLU A 397 -12.22 12.63 -16.49
N HIS A 398 -13.36 12.90 -15.84
CA HIS A 398 -14.65 12.28 -16.16
C HIS A 398 -14.58 10.74 -16.28
N GLY A 399 -13.82 10.12 -15.36
CA GLY A 399 -13.64 8.67 -15.31
C GLY A 399 -12.69 8.06 -16.35
N LYS A 400 -12.02 8.90 -17.16
CA LYS A 400 -11.08 8.46 -18.21
C LYS A 400 -9.67 8.96 -17.91
N PHE A 401 -8.68 8.12 -18.18
CA PHE A 401 -7.29 8.54 -18.12
C PHE A 401 -6.99 9.60 -19.18
N VAL A 402 -6.26 10.65 -18.80
CA VAL A 402 -5.93 11.77 -19.70
C VAL A 402 -4.81 11.39 -20.68
N MET A 403 -3.84 10.60 -20.22
CA MET A 403 -2.62 10.29 -20.97
C MET A 403 -2.47 8.80 -21.31
N LEU A 404 -3.31 7.92 -20.79
CA LEU A 404 -3.21 6.48 -20.97
C LEU A 404 -4.35 5.95 -21.86
N ASP A 405 -4.01 5.02 -22.74
CA ASP A 405 -4.99 4.15 -23.40
C ASP A 405 -5.26 2.93 -22.50
N GLU A 406 -6.38 2.99 -21.76
CA GLU A 406 -6.77 1.94 -20.81
C GLU A 406 -6.99 0.60 -21.50
N ASP A 407 -7.59 0.58 -22.72
CA ASP A 407 -7.88 -0.65 -23.44
C ASP A 407 -6.61 -1.31 -23.98
N GLU A 408 -5.65 -0.51 -24.45
CA GLU A 408 -4.33 -1.00 -24.84
C GLU A 408 -3.61 -1.64 -23.66
N ILE A 409 -3.56 -0.95 -22.51
CA ILE A 409 -2.88 -1.45 -21.31
C ILE A 409 -3.54 -2.74 -20.81
N ARG A 410 -4.87 -2.80 -20.77
CA ARG A 410 -5.60 -4.02 -20.39
C ARG A 410 -5.29 -5.19 -21.34
N THR A 411 -5.15 -4.91 -22.63
CA THR A 411 -4.78 -5.92 -23.63
C THR A 411 -3.38 -6.44 -23.40
N LYS A 412 -2.40 -5.55 -23.20
CA LYS A 412 -1.00 -5.91 -22.93
C LYS A 412 -0.82 -6.62 -21.59
N ALA A 413 -1.51 -6.16 -20.54
CA ALA A 413 -1.52 -6.82 -19.24
C ALA A 413 -2.06 -8.26 -19.34
N ARG A 414 -3.09 -8.51 -20.16
CA ARG A 414 -3.63 -9.85 -20.41
C ARG A 414 -2.64 -10.73 -21.17
N GLU A 415 -1.91 -10.19 -22.15
CA GLU A 415 -0.85 -10.91 -22.85
C GLU A 415 0.28 -11.31 -21.90
N ALA A 416 0.75 -10.37 -21.07
CA ALA A 416 1.76 -10.63 -20.04
C ALA A 416 1.28 -11.67 -19.01
N ALA A 417 0.01 -11.57 -18.57
CA ALA A 417 -0.59 -12.52 -17.64
C ALA A 417 -0.60 -13.95 -18.19
N ARG A 418 -0.92 -14.18 -19.47
CA ARG A 418 -0.88 -15.51 -20.07
C ARG A 418 0.52 -16.13 -19.99
N LYS A 419 1.54 -15.38 -20.39
CA LYS A 419 2.94 -15.83 -20.31
C LYS A 419 3.37 -16.11 -18.86
N LEU A 420 2.93 -15.28 -17.93
CA LEU A 420 3.21 -15.44 -16.50
C LEU A 420 2.51 -16.70 -15.95
N TRP A 421 1.26 -16.95 -16.34
CA TRP A 421 0.52 -18.14 -15.90
C TRP A 421 1.17 -19.43 -16.41
N ASP A 422 1.65 -19.46 -17.66
CA ASP A 422 2.39 -20.59 -18.21
C ASP A 422 3.69 -20.85 -17.40
N ARG A 423 4.43 -19.79 -17.03
CA ARG A 423 5.61 -19.93 -16.17
C ARG A 423 5.26 -20.41 -14.77
N PHE A 424 4.19 -19.88 -14.18
CA PHE A 424 3.71 -20.26 -12.85
C PHE A 424 3.29 -21.73 -12.80
N GLU A 425 2.57 -22.22 -13.80
CA GLU A 425 2.15 -23.62 -13.88
C GLU A 425 3.35 -24.58 -13.95
N ASN A 426 4.38 -24.21 -14.70
CA ASN A 426 5.60 -24.99 -14.89
C ASN A 426 6.69 -24.72 -13.84
N ASN A 427 6.44 -23.88 -12.83
CA ASN A 427 7.42 -23.57 -11.81
C ASN A 427 7.44 -24.65 -10.72
N GLU A 428 8.49 -25.46 -10.70
CA GLU A 428 8.74 -26.55 -9.72
C GLU A 428 9.72 -26.14 -8.62
N MET A 429 9.99 -24.84 -8.43
CA MET A 429 10.93 -24.36 -7.42
C MET A 429 10.57 -24.83 -6.03
N GLN A 430 11.59 -25.23 -5.28
CA GLN A 430 11.50 -25.56 -3.86
C GLN A 430 12.06 -24.42 -3.03
N PHE A 431 11.36 -24.09 -1.96
CA PHE A 431 11.73 -23.01 -1.05
C PHE A 431 12.19 -23.61 0.29
N ARG A 432 13.12 -22.92 0.96
CA ARG A 432 13.69 -23.34 2.24
C ARG A 432 13.53 -22.23 3.27
N LEU A 433 13.39 -22.60 4.51
CA LEU A 433 13.42 -21.67 5.62
C LEU A 433 14.83 -21.54 6.20
N PRO A 434 15.16 -20.49 6.96
CA PRO A 434 16.52 -20.20 7.43
C PRO A 434 17.22 -21.31 8.21
N ASN A 435 16.48 -22.15 8.92
CA ASN A 435 17.05 -23.31 9.64
C ASN A 435 17.39 -24.50 8.74
N GLU A 436 17.04 -24.43 7.46
CA GLU A 436 17.28 -25.46 6.45
C GLU A 436 18.43 -25.05 5.50
N LEU A 437 18.95 -23.83 5.67
CA LEU A 437 20.08 -23.24 4.92
C LEU A 437 21.39 -23.43 5.69
#